data_60de4ab945974001bae95e6895f45b94
#
_entry.id   60de4ab945974001bae95e6895f45b94
#
_cell.length_a   1.000
_cell.length_b   1.000
_cell.length_c   1.000
_cell.angle_alpha   90.00
_cell.angle_beta   90.00
_cell.angle_gamma   90.00
#
_symmetry.space_group_name_H-M   'P 1'
#
loop_
_entity.id
_entity.type
_entity.pdbx_description
1 polymer ?
#
loop_
_entity_poly.entity_id
_entity_poly.type
_entity_poly.pdbx_seq_one_letter_code
_entity_poly.pdbx_strand_id
1 'polypeptide(L)'
;MNNIQMVPLYSGSSGNAVFLQFDGTRVLVDVGCSTKSIVSALEQIGQNPSAIDAVFITHDHSDHMKGLDVFVRKFGIPIYATENTWRGIYAAQKKPHPVELDHVIIPGEPFKIGHVRVLPFSTPHDAAGSVGFRYTYKDHSIAIATDMGHFSDPVREALIGCEAILIEANYDHDMLWNGPYPWPLKKRVDAQSGHLCNTDCAKAVCCLFLSGT
;
A
#
# COMPACT_ATOMS: atom_id res chain seq x y z
N MET A 1 11.57 24.54 3.86
CA MET A 1 10.58 23.92 2.94
C MET A 1 10.31 22.51 3.45
N ASN A 2 9.05 22.06 3.52
CA ASN A 2 8.74 20.69 3.89
C ASN A 2 9.20 19.75 2.77
N ASN A 3 10.02 18.74 3.09
CA ASN A 3 10.43 17.74 2.10
C ASN A 3 9.46 16.55 2.20
N ILE A 4 8.41 16.55 1.35
CA ILE A 4 7.45 15.45 1.24
C ILE A 4 7.67 14.79 -0.11
N GLN A 5 7.85 13.46 -0.10
CA GLN A 5 8.05 12.66 -1.31
C GLN A 5 7.16 11.43 -1.26
N MET A 6 6.58 11.07 -2.40
CA MET A 6 5.92 9.78 -2.63
C MET A 6 6.49 9.21 -3.93
N VAL A 7 7.17 8.08 -3.84
CA VAL A 7 7.85 7.44 -4.97
C VAL A 7 7.45 5.99 -5.08
N PRO A 8 6.61 5.61 -6.05
CA PRO A 8 6.38 4.21 -6.38
C PRO A 8 7.71 3.59 -6.87
N LEU A 9 8.28 2.69 -6.08
CA LEU A 9 9.50 1.98 -6.44
C LEU A 9 9.22 0.83 -7.40
N TYR A 10 8.12 0.13 -7.13
CA TYR A 10 7.59 -0.96 -7.95
C TYR A 10 6.06 -0.93 -7.92
N SER A 11 5.44 -1.27 -9.06
CA SER A 11 3.99 -1.37 -9.19
C SER A 11 3.64 -2.45 -10.21
N GLY A 12 2.83 -3.44 -9.80
CA GLY A 12 2.32 -4.51 -10.65
C GLY A 12 2.38 -5.89 -9.99
N SER A 13 1.85 -6.90 -10.67
CA SER A 13 1.68 -8.28 -10.19
C SER A 13 3.00 -9.02 -9.86
N SER A 14 4.15 -8.47 -10.21
CA SER A 14 5.46 -9.03 -9.86
C SER A 14 6.01 -8.52 -8.53
N GLY A 15 5.47 -7.41 -8.02
CA GLY A 15 5.80 -6.85 -6.73
C GLY A 15 5.49 -5.36 -6.63
N ASN A 16 5.05 -4.94 -5.46
CA ASN A 16 4.65 -3.58 -5.12
C ASN A 16 5.53 -3.04 -3.99
N ALA A 17 5.92 -1.78 -4.08
CA ALA A 17 6.60 -1.06 -3.01
C ALA A 17 6.53 0.44 -3.27
N VAL A 18 6.16 1.22 -2.26
CA VAL A 18 6.10 2.68 -2.34
C VAL A 18 6.94 3.27 -1.22
N PHE A 19 7.84 4.16 -1.57
CA PHE A 19 8.61 4.95 -0.60
C PHE A 19 7.89 6.27 -0.33
N LEU A 20 7.80 6.62 0.95
CA LEU A 20 7.30 7.92 1.41
C LEU A 20 8.35 8.58 2.32
N GLN A 21 8.48 9.90 2.19
CA GLN A 21 9.27 10.72 3.09
C GLN A 21 8.49 11.96 3.52
N PHE A 22 8.58 12.29 4.81
CA PHE A 22 8.01 13.48 5.44
C PHE A 22 9.10 14.12 6.31
N ASP A 23 9.85 15.04 5.73
CA ASP A 23 11.09 15.58 6.31
C ASP A 23 12.04 14.45 6.76
N GLY A 24 12.20 14.23 8.08
CA GLY A 24 13.05 13.19 8.63
C GLY A 24 12.42 11.79 8.72
N THR A 25 11.10 11.66 8.59
CA THR A 25 10.39 10.36 8.70
C THR A 25 10.29 9.68 7.33
N ARG A 26 10.76 8.44 7.23
CA ARG A 26 10.79 7.63 6.01
C ARG A 26 10.08 6.32 6.22
N VAL A 27 9.16 5.98 5.32
CA VAL A 27 8.41 4.73 5.42
C VAL A 27 8.34 4.01 4.08
N LEU A 28 8.20 2.70 4.12
CA LEU A 28 7.83 1.87 2.97
C LEU A 28 6.41 1.38 3.13
N VAL A 29 5.64 1.39 2.05
CA VAL A 29 4.37 0.69 1.93
C VAL A 29 4.59 -0.47 0.99
N ASP A 30 4.43 -1.66 1.53
CA ASP A 30 4.72 -2.96 0.91
C ASP A 30 6.20 -3.22 0.57
N VAL A 31 6.56 -4.49 0.59
CA VAL A 31 7.88 -5.03 0.24
C VAL A 31 7.69 -6.25 -0.66
N GLY A 32 6.97 -6.04 -1.76
CA GLY A 32 6.56 -7.11 -2.68
C GLY A 32 7.66 -7.64 -3.59
N CYS A 33 8.79 -6.95 -3.68
CA CYS A 33 9.97 -7.38 -4.44
C CYS A 33 11.05 -7.96 -3.54
N SER A 34 12.09 -8.58 -4.15
CA SER A 34 13.23 -9.05 -3.37
C SER A 34 13.90 -7.91 -2.60
N THR A 35 14.44 -8.19 -1.41
CA THR A 35 15.20 -7.21 -0.62
C THR A 35 16.30 -6.54 -1.45
N LYS A 36 16.98 -7.28 -2.31
CA LYS A 36 18.00 -6.73 -3.21
C LYS A 36 17.42 -5.67 -4.16
N SER A 37 16.24 -5.95 -4.72
CA SER A 37 15.57 -5.02 -5.64
C SER A 37 15.12 -3.75 -4.88
N ILE A 38 14.51 -3.91 -3.69
CA ILE A 38 14.08 -2.77 -2.86
C ILE A 38 15.28 -1.89 -2.47
N VAL A 39 16.37 -2.50 -2.00
CA VAL A 39 17.61 -1.78 -1.66
C VAL A 39 18.13 -0.99 -2.86
N SER A 40 18.24 -1.64 -4.03
CA SER A 40 18.72 -0.97 -5.25
C SER A 40 17.81 0.19 -5.67
N ALA A 41 16.49 0.03 -5.57
CA ALA A 41 15.55 1.10 -5.91
C ALA A 41 15.64 2.29 -4.93
N LEU A 42 15.77 2.03 -3.62
CA LEU A 42 15.99 3.08 -2.62
C LEU A 42 17.30 3.84 -2.87
N GLU A 43 18.40 3.13 -3.16
CA GLU A 43 19.70 3.74 -3.46
C GLU A 43 19.66 4.60 -4.74
N GLN A 44 18.91 4.18 -5.77
CA GLN A 44 18.72 4.97 -7.01
C GLN A 44 18.02 6.31 -6.78
N ILE A 45 17.16 6.39 -5.78
CA ILE A 45 16.51 7.66 -5.37
C ILE A 45 17.27 8.38 -4.25
N GLY A 46 18.51 7.97 -3.96
CA GLY A 46 19.38 8.59 -2.95
C GLY A 46 18.98 8.29 -1.50
N GLN A 47 18.18 7.24 -1.25
CA GLN A 47 17.73 6.87 0.08
C GLN A 47 18.55 5.71 0.66
N ASN A 48 18.89 5.83 1.95
CA ASN A 48 19.56 4.75 2.68
C ASN A 48 18.49 3.76 3.22
N PRO A 49 18.53 2.47 2.85
CA PRO A 49 17.59 1.47 3.35
C PRO A 49 17.57 1.35 4.90
N SER A 50 18.69 1.59 5.56
CA SER A 50 18.76 1.57 7.03
C SER A 50 18.14 2.79 7.71
N ALA A 51 17.74 3.80 6.94
CA ALA A 51 17.08 5.01 7.45
C ALA A 51 15.54 4.94 7.30
N ILE A 52 14.99 3.79 6.95
CA ILE A 52 13.54 3.56 6.94
C ILE A 52 13.07 3.37 8.39
N ASP A 53 12.08 4.15 8.81
CA ASP A 53 11.56 4.16 10.17
C ASP A 53 10.44 3.12 10.37
N ALA A 54 9.70 2.77 9.31
CA ALA A 54 8.60 1.82 9.38
C ALA A 54 8.31 1.17 8.01
N VAL A 55 7.81 -0.07 8.06
CA VAL A 55 7.21 -0.79 6.92
C VAL A 55 5.73 -0.99 7.20
N PHE A 56 4.89 -0.59 6.27
CA PHE A 56 3.45 -0.83 6.29
C PHE A 56 3.08 -1.90 5.29
N ILE A 57 2.30 -2.90 5.67
CA ILE A 57 1.81 -3.94 4.75
C ILE A 57 0.31 -3.74 4.56
N THR A 58 -0.08 -3.56 3.30
CA THR A 58 -1.48 -3.36 2.92
C THR A 58 -2.30 -4.65 3.10
N HIS A 59 -1.76 -5.78 2.66
CA HIS A 59 -2.38 -7.10 2.76
C HIS A 59 -1.36 -8.24 2.51
N ASP A 60 -1.80 -9.49 2.64
CA ASP A 60 -0.92 -10.67 2.68
C ASP A 60 -0.66 -11.34 1.32
N HIS A 61 -1.01 -10.73 0.19
CA HIS A 61 -0.63 -11.27 -1.11
C HIS A 61 0.89 -11.22 -1.33
N SER A 62 1.42 -12.23 -2.02
CA SER A 62 2.86 -12.42 -2.16
C SER A 62 3.59 -11.25 -2.84
N ASP A 63 2.94 -10.56 -3.76
CA ASP A 63 3.47 -9.39 -4.47
C ASP A 63 3.44 -8.10 -3.64
N HIS A 64 3.00 -8.18 -2.36
CA HIS A 64 3.08 -7.09 -1.38
C HIS A 64 4.05 -7.40 -0.24
N MET A 65 4.35 -8.68 0.05
CA MET A 65 5.18 -9.03 1.20
C MET A 65 6.35 -9.99 0.92
N LYS A 66 6.60 -10.40 -0.32
CA LYS A 66 7.62 -11.39 -0.72
C LYS A 66 9.03 -11.13 -0.19
N GLY A 67 9.44 -9.86 -0.09
CA GLY A 67 10.75 -9.45 0.41
C GLY A 67 10.80 -9.14 1.91
N LEU A 68 9.65 -9.09 2.58
CA LEU A 68 9.48 -8.57 3.94
C LEU A 68 10.41 -9.25 4.95
N ASP A 69 10.39 -10.56 5.05
CA ASP A 69 11.21 -11.33 5.99
C ASP A 69 12.70 -10.98 5.96
N VAL A 70 13.26 -10.93 4.75
CA VAL A 70 14.69 -10.67 4.56
C VAL A 70 15.00 -9.21 4.83
N PHE A 71 14.11 -8.31 4.37
CA PHE A 71 14.28 -6.87 4.54
C PHE A 71 14.29 -6.48 6.03
N VAL A 72 13.26 -6.92 6.76
CA VAL A 72 13.10 -6.60 8.18
C VAL A 72 14.21 -7.19 9.04
N ARG A 73 14.57 -8.45 8.84
CA ARG A 73 15.71 -9.05 9.58
C ARG A 73 17.04 -8.35 9.30
N LYS A 74 17.23 -7.85 8.08
CA LYS A 74 18.47 -7.16 7.69
C LYS A 74 18.58 -5.79 8.33
N PHE A 75 17.49 -5.05 8.43
CA PHE A 75 17.50 -3.64 8.82
C PHE A 75 16.87 -3.37 10.19
N GLY A 76 16.17 -4.34 10.80
CA GLY A 76 15.56 -4.19 12.13
C GLY A 76 14.43 -3.17 12.17
N ILE A 77 13.60 -3.10 11.11
CA ILE A 77 12.59 -2.06 10.93
C ILE A 77 11.23 -2.54 11.46
N PRO A 78 10.50 -1.71 12.24
CA PRO A 78 9.13 -2.01 12.68
C PRO A 78 8.17 -2.22 11.51
N ILE A 79 7.27 -3.20 11.65
CA ILE A 79 6.24 -3.57 10.67
C ILE A 79 4.87 -3.25 11.23
N TYR A 80 4.03 -2.64 10.41
CA TYR A 80 2.65 -2.27 10.74
C TYR A 80 1.69 -2.98 9.79
N ALA A 81 0.83 -3.85 10.31
CA ALA A 81 -0.16 -4.60 9.54
C ALA A 81 -1.42 -4.88 10.38
N THR A 82 -2.56 -5.15 9.75
CA THR A 82 -3.76 -5.59 10.46
C THR A 82 -3.57 -7.00 11.03
N GLU A 83 -4.35 -7.37 12.03
CA GLU A 83 -4.29 -8.71 12.65
C GLU A 83 -4.44 -9.84 11.61
N ASN A 84 -5.35 -9.67 10.65
CA ASN A 84 -5.57 -10.67 9.61
C ASN A 84 -4.40 -10.75 8.62
N THR A 85 -3.82 -9.60 8.24
CA THR A 85 -2.59 -9.55 7.42
C THR A 85 -1.42 -10.22 8.16
N TRP A 86 -1.30 -10.04 9.48
CA TRP A 86 -0.30 -10.73 10.30
C TRP A 86 -0.43 -12.25 10.24
N ARG A 87 -1.65 -12.79 10.26
CA ARG A 87 -1.87 -14.24 10.10
C ARG A 87 -1.32 -14.76 8.77
N GLY A 88 -1.53 -14.02 7.68
CA GLY A 88 -0.96 -14.33 6.37
C GLY A 88 0.57 -14.22 6.33
N ILE A 89 1.15 -13.16 6.93
CA ILE A 89 2.59 -12.97 7.04
C ILE A 89 3.24 -14.17 7.76
N TYR A 90 2.73 -14.54 8.93
CA TYR A 90 3.26 -15.68 9.70
C TYR A 90 3.10 -17.02 8.98
N ALA A 91 1.99 -17.22 8.25
CA ALA A 91 1.78 -18.44 7.47
C ALA A 91 2.77 -18.57 6.29
N ALA A 92 3.17 -17.44 5.69
CA ALA A 92 4.11 -17.41 4.57
C ALA A 92 5.58 -17.32 5.00
N GLN A 93 5.85 -16.97 6.25
CA GLN A 93 7.18 -16.69 6.79
C GLN A 93 8.06 -17.93 6.77
N LYS A 94 9.25 -17.81 6.17
CA LYS A 94 10.24 -18.92 6.13
C LYS A 94 11.21 -18.91 7.31
N LYS A 95 11.52 -17.71 7.83
CA LYS A 95 12.39 -17.52 8.99
C LYS A 95 11.79 -16.41 9.85
N PRO A 96 11.64 -16.62 11.17
CA PRO A 96 11.07 -15.62 12.04
C PRO A 96 11.94 -14.36 12.10
N HIS A 97 11.31 -13.22 12.21
CA HIS A 97 11.91 -11.95 12.61
C HIS A 97 11.59 -11.68 14.09
N PRO A 98 12.26 -10.73 14.74
CA PRO A 98 11.98 -10.36 16.13
C PRO A 98 10.54 -9.83 16.26
N VAL A 99 9.74 -10.44 17.15
CA VAL A 99 8.31 -10.09 17.34
C VAL A 99 8.12 -8.69 17.92
N GLU A 100 9.17 -8.10 18.49
CA GLU A 100 9.19 -6.72 19.00
C GLU A 100 9.02 -5.69 17.87
N LEU A 101 9.23 -6.10 16.64
CA LEU A 101 9.03 -5.27 15.44
C LEU A 101 7.58 -5.29 14.95
N ASP A 102 6.73 -6.14 15.50
CA ASP A 102 5.36 -6.36 15.03
C ASP A 102 4.39 -5.39 15.70
N HIS A 103 3.73 -4.58 14.90
CA HIS A 103 2.71 -3.65 15.35
C HIS A 103 1.38 -3.96 14.66
N VAL A 104 0.36 -4.29 15.45
CA VAL A 104 -1.00 -4.48 14.95
C VAL A 104 -1.68 -3.11 14.80
N ILE A 105 -2.27 -2.86 13.64
CA ILE A 105 -3.06 -1.67 13.34
C ILE A 105 -4.52 -2.02 13.14
N ILE A 106 -5.41 -1.07 13.44
CA ILE A 106 -6.86 -1.21 13.31
C ILE A 106 -7.36 -0.19 12.29
N PRO A 107 -8.06 -0.63 11.23
CA PRO A 107 -8.65 0.29 10.26
C PRO A 107 -9.58 1.31 10.94
N GLY A 108 -9.43 2.59 10.60
CA GLY A 108 -10.17 3.70 11.23
C GLY A 108 -9.51 4.27 12.49
N GLU A 109 -8.53 3.59 13.10
CA GLU A 109 -7.81 4.10 14.27
C GLU A 109 -6.48 4.74 13.87
N PRO A 110 -6.34 6.07 14.00
CA PRO A 110 -5.11 6.75 13.63
C PRO A 110 -4.04 6.59 14.70
N PHE A 111 -2.78 6.50 14.26
CA PHE A 111 -1.60 6.50 15.11
C PHE A 111 -0.50 7.41 14.53
N LYS A 112 0.69 7.44 15.14
CA LYS A 112 1.80 8.27 14.68
C LYS A 112 3.09 7.48 14.49
N ILE A 113 3.83 7.85 13.44
CA ILE A 113 5.24 7.51 13.25
C ILE A 113 6.01 8.83 13.24
N GLY A 114 6.82 9.07 14.25
CA GLY A 114 7.44 10.38 14.44
C GLY A 114 6.37 11.47 14.50
N HIS A 115 6.44 12.43 13.58
CA HIS A 115 5.48 13.54 13.48
C HIS A 115 4.36 13.30 12.44
N VAL A 116 4.36 12.15 11.77
CA VAL A 116 3.37 11.79 10.75
C VAL A 116 2.20 11.07 11.39
N ARG A 117 0.98 11.57 11.20
CA ARG A 117 -0.25 10.85 11.56
C ARG A 117 -0.61 9.91 10.43
N VAL A 118 -0.83 8.64 10.76
CA VAL A 118 -1.21 7.58 9.83
C VAL A 118 -2.62 7.12 10.17
N LEU A 119 -3.49 7.09 9.16
CA LEU A 119 -4.84 6.53 9.26
C LEU A 119 -4.94 5.35 8.29
N PRO A 120 -4.96 4.10 8.79
CA PRO A 120 -5.31 2.95 7.97
C PRO A 120 -6.81 2.95 7.70
N PHE A 121 -7.23 2.61 6.48
CA PHE A 121 -8.64 2.46 6.10
C PHE A 121 -8.85 1.17 5.30
N SER A 122 -10.01 0.54 5.47
CA SER A 122 -10.31 -0.73 4.79
C SER A 122 -10.44 -0.54 3.27
N THR A 123 -9.86 -1.47 2.50
CA THR A 123 -10.05 -1.59 1.07
C THR A 123 -10.81 -2.87 0.73
N PRO A 124 -11.76 -2.84 -0.22
CA PRO A 124 -12.55 -4.01 -0.63
C PRO A 124 -11.72 -4.90 -1.57
N HIS A 125 -10.91 -5.79 -0.99
CA HIS A 125 -10.03 -6.70 -1.72
C HIS A 125 -10.20 -8.16 -1.27
N ASP A 126 -9.75 -9.12 -2.08
CA ASP A 126 -9.84 -10.57 -1.79
C ASP A 126 -8.74 -11.07 -0.83
N ALA A 127 -8.28 -10.17 0.04
CA ALA A 127 -7.36 -10.45 1.13
C ALA A 127 -7.98 -10.04 2.47
N ALA A 128 -7.84 -10.88 3.48
CA ALA A 128 -8.42 -10.61 4.79
C ALA A 128 -7.71 -9.44 5.50
N GLY A 129 -8.45 -8.36 5.81
CA GLY A 129 -7.91 -7.20 6.51
C GLY A 129 -7.10 -6.25 5.64
N SER A 130 -7.37 -6.24 4.33
CA SER A 130 -6.75 -5.31 3.38
C SER A 130 -7.02 -3.85 3.73
N VAL A 131 -5.98 -3.02 3.66
CA VAL A 131 -6.01 -1.60 4.02
C VAL A 131 -5.23 -0.72 3.03
N GLY A 132 -5.72 0.51 2.86
CA GLY A 132 -4.95 1.62 2.38
C GLY A 132 -4.50 2.52 3.54
N PHE A 133 -3.71 3.54 3.26
CA PHE A 133 -3.16 4.44 4.26
C PHE A 133 -3.28 5.90 3.85
N ARG A 134 -3.77 6.75 4.76
CA ARG A 134 -3.66 8.20 4.68
C ARG A 134 -2.58 8.68 5.65
N TYR A 135 -1.64 9.46 5.14
CA TYR A 135 -0.56 10.09 5.88
C TYR A 135 -0.83 11.59 5.97
N THR A 136 -0.78 12.14 7.18
CA THR A 136 -0.92 13.59 7.39
C THR A 136 0.31 14.10 8.13
N TYR A 137 0.98 15.09 7.55
CA TYR A 137 2.13 15.76 8.13
C TYR A 137 1.93 17.27 8.03
N LYS A 138 1.80 17.94 9.20
CA LYS A 138 1.36 19.34 9.27
C LYS A 138 0.02 19.51 8.55
N ASP A 139 -0.05 20.40 7.56
CA ASP A 139 -1.26 20.69 6.78
C ASP A 139 -1.35 19.85 5.47
N HIS A 140 -0.37 18.97 5.25
CA HIS A 140 -0.30 18.14 4.03
C HIS A 140 -0.83 16.74 4.28
N SER A 141 -1.63 16.23 3.36
CA SER A 141 -2.12 14.84 3.38
C SER A 141 -1.88 14.16 2.05
N ILE A 142 -1.39 12.93 2.12
CA ILE A 142 -1.26 12.03 0.97
C ILE A 142 -1.86 10.66 1.31
N ALA A 143 -2.34 9.95 0.29
CA ALA A 143 -2.95 8.64 0.50
C ALA A 143 -2.49 7.61 -0.54
N ILE A 144 -2.50 6.34 -0.11
CA ILE A 144 -2.25 5.16 -0.94
C ILE A 144 -3.47 4.25 -0.81
N ALA A 145 -4.12 3.95 -1.93
CA ALA A 145 -5.27 3.07 -2.05
C ALA A 145 -5.07 2.15 -3.27
N THR A 146 -4.39 1.05 -3.04
CA THR A 146 -4.14 0.00 -4.03
C THR A 146 -4.96 -1.23 -3.70
N ASP A 147 -5.18 -2.08 -4.70
CA ASP A 147 -5.88 -3.36 -4.57
C ASP A 147 -7.27 -3.22 -3.93
N MET A 148 -8.20 -2.80 -4.78
CA MET A 148 -9.62 -2.65 -4.41
C MET A 148 -10.52 -2.91 -5.61
N GLY A 149 -11.56 -3.74 -5.43
CA GLY A 149 -12.50 -4.07 -6.48
C GLY A 149 -13.51 -2.96 -6.79
N HIS A 150 -13.70 -2.01 -5.87
CA HIS A 150 -14.58 -0.86 -6.08
C HIS A 150 -14.20 0.32 -5.15
N PHE A 151 -14.64 1.51 -5.50
CA PHE A 151 -14.42 2.72 -4.73
C PHE A 151 -15.45 2.84 -3.59
N SER A 152 -15.13 2.28 -2.42
CA SER A 152 -16.03 2.24 -1.24
C SER A 152 -16.03 3.56 -0.46
N ASP A 153 -17.04 3.73 0.42
CA ASP A 153 -17.13 4.93 1.28
C ASP A 153 -15.90 5.12 2.18
N PRO A 154 -15.36 4.10 2.88
CA PRO A 154 -14.14 4.27 3.66
C PRO A 154 -12.93 4.75 2.82
N VAL A 155 -12.79 4.25 1.59
CA VAL A 155 -11.76 4.70 0.67
C VAL A 155 -12.00 6.16 0.30
N ARG A 156 -13.22 6.51 -0.13
CA ARG A 156 -13.59 7.88 -0.51
C ARG A 156 -13.31 8.88 0.61
N GLU A 157 -13.76 8.60 1.83
CA GLU A 157 -13.56 9.47 2.99
C GLU A 157 -12.08 9.68 3.33
N ALA A 158 -11.28 8.63 3.20
CA ALA A 158 -9.85 8.72 3.44
C ALA A 158 -9.10 9.54 2.39
N LEU A 159 -9.58 9.57 1.15
CA LEU A 159 -8.91 10.25 0.04
C LEU A 159 -9.34 11.72 -0.13
N ILE A 160 -10.51 12.12 0.35
CA ILE A 160 -10.97 13.51 0.27
C ILE A 160 -9.97 14.45 0.94
N GLY A 161 -9.60 15.54 0.24
CA GLY A 161 -8.68 16.57 0.73
C GLY A 161 -7.22 16.14 0.80
N CYS A 162 -6.84 15.02 0.19
CA CYS A 162 -5.43 14.70 -0.02
C CYS A 162 -4.85 15.48 -1.20
N GLU A 163 -3.63 16.01 -1.04
CA GLU A 163 -2.90 16.73 -2.08
C GLU A 163 -2.29 15.80 -3.13
N ALA A 164 -1.98 14.57 -2.73
CA ALA A 164 -1.49 13.53 -3.62
C ALA A 164 -2.12 12.19 -3.25
N ILE A 165 -2.49 11.41 -4.26
CA ILE A 165 -3.13 10.11 -4.11
C ILE A 165 -2.44 9.12 -5.06
N LEU A 166 -2.02 7.99 -4.53
CA LEU A 166 -1.70 6.80 -5.32
C LEU A 166 -2.92 5.88 -5.27
N ILE A 167 -3.60 5.76 -6.39
CA ILE A 167 -4.82 4.95 -6.53
C ILE A 167 -4.64 3.91 -7.63
N GLU A 168 -5.29 2.76 -7.49
CA GLU A 168 -5.24 1.70 -8.48
C GLU A 168 -5.99 2.07 -9.77
N ALA A 169 -5.40 1.71 -10.92
CA ALA A 169 -6.04 1.63 -12.23
C ALA A 169 -5.48 0.38 -12.92
N ASN A 170 -6.06 -0.79 -12.61
CA ASN A 170 -5.43 -2.08 -12.85
C ASN A 170 -5.62 -2.59 -14.28
N TYR A 171 -6.81 -2.44 -14.84
CA TYR A 171 -7.13 -3.05 -16.13
C TYR A 171 -8.12 -2.21 -16.95
N ASP A 172 -8.02 -2.37 -18.25
CA ASP A 172 -9.06 -1.98 -19.19
C ASP A 172 -10.08 -3.13 -19.33
N HIS A 173 -11.38 -2.81 -19.20
CA HIS A 173 -12.45 -3.80 -19.16
C HIS A 173 -12.50 -4.64 -20.45
N ASP A 174 -12.43 -3.98 -21.62
CA ASP A 174 -12.52 -4.67 -22.90
C ASP A 174 -11.27 -5.54 -23.15
N MET A 175 -10.08 -5.04 -22.76
CA MET A 175 -8.85 -5.83 -22.85
C MET A 175 -8.88 -7.05 -21.93
N LEU A 176 -9.42 -6.93 -20.72
CA LEU A 176 -9.56 -8.07 -19.81
C LEU A 176 -10.47 -9.14 -20.42
N TRP A 177 -11.68 -8.76 -20.82
CA TRP A 177 -12.69 -9.71 -21.27
C TRP A 177 -12.38 -10.33 -22.63
N ASN A 178 -11.77 -9.60 -23.56
CA ASN A 178 -11.35 -10.08 -24.87
C ASN A 178 -9.92 -10.68 -24.88
N GLY A 179 -9.16 -10.50 -23.79
CA GLY A 179 -7.78 -10.96 -23.68
C GLY A 179 -7.64 -12.47 -23.44
N PRO A 180 -6.41 -12.99 -23.39
CA PRO A 180 -6.13 -14.42 -23.33
C PRO A 180 -6.27 -15.05 -21.93
N TYR A 181 -6.57 -14.26 -20.90
CA TYR A 181 -6.66 -14.78 -19.53
C TYR A 181 -7.75 -15.83 -19.36
N PRO A 182 -7.52 -16.90 -18.55
CA PRO A 182 -8.54 -17.88 -18.21
C PRO A 182 -9.76 -17.23 -17.55
N TRP A 183 -10.93 -17.77 -17.82
CA TRP A 183 -12.21 -17.28 -17.31
C TRP A 183 -12.25 -17.07 -15.77
N PRO A 184 -11.72 -17.99 -14.92
CA PRO A 184 -11.69 -17.77 -13.49
C PRO A 184 -10.88 -16.53 -13.09
N LEU A 185 -9.75 -16.27 -13.76
CA LEU A 185 -8.92 -15.10 -13.50
C LEU A 185 -9.63 -13.81 -13.89
N LYS A 186 -10.28 -13.77 -15.06
CA LYS A 186 -11.09 -12.61 -15.49
C LYS A 186 -12.15 -12.27 -14.45
N LYS A 187 -12.89 -13.28 -13.97
CA LYS A 187 -13.92 -13.11 -12.93
C LYS A 187 -13.34 -12.62 -11.60
N ARG A 188 -12.17 -13.11 -11.19
CA ARG A 188 -11.50 -12.66 -9.97
C ARG A 188 -11.09 -11.21 -10.09
N VAL A 189 -10.47 -10.82 -11.20
CA VAL A 189 -10.00 -9.46 -11.44
C VAL A 189 -11.18 -8.46 -11.46
N ASP A 190 -12.28 -8.79 -12.15
CA ASP A 190 -13.47 -7.94 -12.31
C ASP A 190 -14.49 -8.06 -11.15
N ALA A 191 -14.12 -8.72 -10.05
CA ALA A 191 -15.00 -8.88 -8.90
C ALA A 191 -15.06 -7.62 -8.03
N GLN A 192 -16.13 -7.48 -7.21
CA GLN A 192 -16.27 -6.40 -6.22
C GLN A 192 -15.14 -6.38 -5.16
N SER A 193 -14.43 -7.49 -4.99
CA SER A 193 -13.23 -7.62 -4.18
C SER A 193 -11.97 -7.89 -5.02
N GLY A 194 -12.04 -7.70 -6.33
CA GLY A 194 -10.90 -7.87 -7.24
C GLY A 194 -10.06 -6.61 -7.34
N HIS A 195 -10.07 -6.00 -8.53
CA HIS A 195 -9.28 -4.81 -8.82
C HIS A 195 -10.13 -3.72 -9.49
N LEU A 196 -9.70 -2.47 -9.36
CA LEU A 196 -10.38 -1.32 -9.92
C LEU A 196 -10.01 -1.14 -11.40
N CYS A 197 -11.02 -1.11 -12.28
CA CYS A 197 -10.78 -0.85 -13.68
C CYS A 197 -10.45 0.63 -13.96
N ASN A 198 -9.81 0.90 -15.09
CA ASN A 198 -9.37 2.25 -15.48
C ASN A 198 -10.53 3.26 -15.49
N THR A 199 -11.70 2.83 -15.99
CA THR A 199 -12.89 3.68 -16.08
C THR A 199 -13.45 4.04 -14.70
N ASP A 200 -13.49 3.09 -13.77
CA ASP A 200 -13.99 3.33 -12.41
C ASP A 200 -12.99 4.12 -11.57
N CYS A 201 -11.68 3.91 -11.80
CA CYS A 201 -10.65 4.79 -11.25
C CYS A 201 -10.86 6.26 -11.71
N ALA A 202 -11.09 6.48 -12.99
CA ALA A 202 -11.35 7.83 -13.52
C ALA A 202 -12.59 8.47 -12.88
N LYS A 203 -13.70 7.72 -12.73
CA LYS A 203 -14.91 8.19 -12.03
C LYS A 203 -14.63 8.54 -10.56
N ALA A 204 -13.89 7.67 -9.85
CA ALA A 204 -13.51 7.89 -8.46
C ALA A 204 -12.71 9.19 -8.30
N VAL A 205 -11.70 9.41 -9.14
CA VAL A 205 -10.88 10.63 -9.14
C VAL A 205 -11.74 11.87 -9.43
N CYS A 206 -12.64 11.81 -10.42
CA CYS A 206 -13.58 12.92 -10.71
C CYS A 206 -14.47 13.24 -9.48
N CYS A 207 -14.99 12.22 -8.79
CA CYS A 207 -15.79 12.42 -7.57
C CYS A 207 -15.00 13.09 -6.44
N LEU A 208 -13.72 12.78 -6.28
CA LEU A 208 -12.87 13.41 -5.26
C LEU A 208 -12.67 14.91 -5.53
N PHE A 209 -12.46 15.30 -6.78
CA PHE A 209 -12.33 16.73 -7.15
C PHE A 209 -13.62 17.51 -6.98
N LEU A 210 -14.78 16.91 -7.26
CA LEU A 210 -16.09 17.58 -7.12
C LEU A 210 -16.54 17.68 -5.65
N SER A 211 -16.02 16.83 -4.76
CA SER A 211 -16.32 16.86 -3.33
C SER A 211 -15.45 17.83 -2.53
N GLY A 212 -14.41 18.38 -3.12
CA GLY A 212 -13.46 19.32 -2.49
C GLY A 212 -13.76 20.80 -2.76
N THR A 213 -14.88 21.10 -3.45
CA THR A 213 -15.41 22.44 -3.67
C THR A 213 -16.66 22.66 -2.82
#